data_07eeb6837536f533fcd0b3ac2fcef121
#
_entry.id   07eeb6837536f533fcd0b3ac2fcef121
#
_cell.length_a   1.000
_cell.length_b   1.000
_cell.length_c   1.000
_cell.angle_alpha   90.00
_cell.angle_beta   90.00
_cell.angle_gamma   90.00
#
_symmetry.space_group_name_H-M   'P 1'
#
loop_
_entity.id
_entity.type
_entity.pdbx_description
1 polymer ?
#
loop_
_entity_poly.entity_id
_entity_poly.type
_entity_poly.pdbx_seq_one_letter_code
_entity_poly.pdbx_strand_id
1 'polypeptide(L)'
;MAIIGIDLGTTNSLVSYWKEGTVKLIPNSMGSVLTPSVVSVMQDEIFVGQSAKERGLTHGSETAASFKRFMGTKKKYQLGSQIFTPTELSALVLKKLKQDAEAYLNEPVEEAIITVPAYFNDRQRTDTKLAAKMAGIHVERLINEPSAAALAYQTARNQEDAVLLVLDFGGGTLDISVVECFENVIEIEAVSGDNHLGGDDVDQLLYKDFMEKHSELSLLDEEGAAGLRTALTEAKCALGKQDKLMVSYTYGTSTVEDYITQEQLLELGLPILERIRHLCAQAMRDAKCKENEIDDVIMVGGSSQLYFVQRFIEELFDRPPVVMDKTDKVVARGAGIYAGIRMRAADIKDRMMTDVCPFTLGTNVVWDKEDDRPHICPVLERNCPLPFSKTIQLYTTGDYQELMRVGIYQGEAYYADENVCLGELLIGVRRRLAGQEGIRVTFSYDINGVLQVEAENAMHQVVKKLIVNDALSEKEIEESLIQLEQLKMPDKETEEYALIHAKLEWLYQQQTGTARNQTAGMLYHLKTTREEGKHHLYVKVKEEAKQWLVQASMYLDAFEPEN
;
A
#
# COMPACT_ATOMS: atom_id res chain seq x y z
N MET A 1 -22.65 -11.01 11.96
CA MET A 1 -21.90 -10.19 10.97
C MET A 1 -20.47 -10.05 11.47
N ALA A 2 -19.53 -10.49 10.69
CA ALA A 2 -18.12 -10.42 11.06
C ALA A 2 -17.55 -9.03 10.75
N ILE A 3 -16.72 -8.51 11.65
CA ILE A 3 -15.83 -7.37 11.39
C ILE A 3 -14.44 -7.96 11.16
N ILE A 4 -13.83 -7.62 10.04
CA ILE A 4 -12.49 -8.11 9.68
C ILE A 4 -11.47 -6.98 9.70
N GLY A 5 -10.20 -7.34 9.89
CA GLY A 5 -9.06 -6.45 9.67
C GLY A 5 -8.46 -6.74 8.29
N ILE A 6 -8.21 -5.72 7.51
CA ILE A 6 -7.57 -5.82 6.19
C ILE A 6 -6.30 -4.98 6.20
N ASP A 7 -5.19 -5.62 5.89
CA ASP A 7 -3.99 -4.95 5.44
C ASP A 7 -4.00 -4.88 3.91
N LEU A 8 -4.28 -3.68 3.38
CA LEU A 8 -4.28 -3.44 1.95
C LEU A 8 -2.89 -2.99 1.51
N GLY A 9 -1.98 -3.93 1.29
CA GLY A 9 -0.59 -3.62 0.95
C GLY A 9 -0.36 -3.29 -0.53
N THR A 10 0.78 -2.66 -0.84
CA THR A 10 1.18 -2.35 -2.22
C THR A 10 1.48 -3.61 -3.02
N THR A 11 2.15 -4.58 -2.40
CA THR A 11 2.57 -5.84 -3.03
C THR A 11 1.67 -7.00 -2.68
N ASN A 12 1.34 -7.16 -1.39
CA ASN A 12 0.47 -8.20 -0.88
C ASN A 12 -0.55 -7.60 0.08
N SER A 13 -1.74 -8.18 0.09
CA SER A 13 -2.81 -7.85 1.04
C SER A 13 -3.19 -9.06 1.88
N LEU A 14 -3.65 -8.82 3.11
CA LEU A 14 -4.00 -9.86 4.08
C LEU A 14 -5.33 -9.54 4.76
N VAL A 15 -5.99 -10.59 5.20
CA VAL A 15 -7.20 -10.49 6.01
C VAL A 15 -7.03 -11.18 7.35
N SER A 16 -7.56 -10.58 8.39
CA SER A 16 -7.53 -11.09 9.75
C SER A 16 -8.88 -10.91 10.44
N TYR A 17 -9.10 -11.64 11.52
CA TYR A 17 -10.27 -11.48 12.37
C TYR A 17 -9.95 -11.86 13.81
N TRP A 18 -10.73 -11.29 14.74
CA TRP A 18 -10.61 -11.61 16.15
C TRP A 18 -11.51 -12.79 16.53
N LYS A 19 -10.97 -13.79 17.18
CA LYS A 19 -11.73 -14.93 17.67
C LYS A 19 -11.11 -15.53 18.94
N GLU A 20 -11.94 -15.69 19.99
CA GLU A 20 -11.57 -16.41 21.21
C GLU A 20 -10.26 -15.88 21.86
N GLY A 21 -10.17 -14.56 22.04
CA GLY A 21 -9.01 -13.93 22.68
C GLY A 21 -7.73 -13.84 21.82
N THR A 22 -7.84 -14.16 20.51
CA THR A 22 -6.67 -14.11 19.61
C THR A 22 -7.02 -13.66 18.21
N VAL A 23 -6.04 -13.11 17.50
CA VAL A 23 -6.16 -12.75 16.09
C VAL A 23 -5.76 -13.92 15.21
N LYS A 24 -6.57 -14.20 14.19
CA LYS A 24 -6.32 -15.22 13.17
C LYS A 24 -6.27 -14.60 11.78
N LEU A 25 -5.34 -15.06 10.94
CA LEU A 25 -5.28 -14.69 9.54
C LEU A 25 -6.20 -15.60 8.72
N ILE A 26 -6.90 -15.02 7.75
CA ILE A 26 -7.79 -15.75 6.85
C ILE A 26 -7.03 -16.13 5.59
N PRO A 27 -6.98 -17.43 5.21
CA PRO A 27 -6.42 -17.83 3.94
C PRO A 27 -7.36 -17.49 2.77
N ASN A 28 -6.77 -17.16 1.63
CA ASN A 28 -7.51 -16.98 0.38
C ASN A 28 -7.98 -18.32 -0.22
N SER A 29 -8.68 -18.28 -1.35
CA SER A 29 -9.20 -19.45 -2.07
C SER A 29 -8.11 -20.49 -2.41
N MET A 30 -6.83 -20.07 -2.54
CA MET A 30 -5.68 -20.92 -2.83
C MET A 30 -4.95 -21.45 -1.58
N GLY A 31 -5.45 -21.12 -0.38
CA GLY A 31 -4.90 -21.59 0.90
C GLY A 31 -3.74 -20.75 1.44
N SER A 32 -3.33 -19.68 0.77
CA SER A 32 -2.32 -18.72 1.23
C SER A 32 -2.97 -17.61 2.06
N VAL A 33 -2.30 -17.14 3.11
CA VAL A 33 -2.74 -15.95 3.86
C VAL A 33 -2.32 -14.65 3.18
N LEU A 34 -1.36 -14.71 2.24
CA LEU A 34 -0.92 -13.59 1.41
C LEU A 34 -1.68 -13.62 0.09
N THR A 35 -2.32 -12.52 -0.26
CA THR A 35 -2.95 -12.31 -1.55
C THR A 35 -2.20 -11.20 -2.29
N PRO A 36 -1.49 -11.50 -3.38
CA PRO A 36 -0.84 -10.46 -4.17
C PRO A 36 -1.82 -9.35 -4.59
N SER A 37 -1.42 -8.10 -4.42
CA SER A 37 -2.20 -6.92 -4.83
C SER A 37 -2.02 -6.69 -6.33
N VAL A 38 -2.42 -7.68 -7.12
CA VAL A 38 -2.29 -7.72 -8.57
C VAL A 38 -3.65 -8.04 -9.19
N VAL A 39 -3.98 -7.35 -10.28
CA VAL A 39 -5.23 -7.52 -11.04
C VAL A 39 -4.87 -7.80 -12.49
N SER A 40 -5.46 -8.81 -13.09
CA SER A 40 -5.32 -9.13 -14.51
C SER A 40 -6.68 -9.33 -15.15
N VAL A 41 -6.82 -8.91 -16.40
CA VAL A 41 -8.03 -9.08 -17.19
C VAL A 41 -7.80 -10.15 -18.26
N MET A 42 -8.73 -11.09 -18.42
CA MET A 42 -8.72 -12.05 -19.49
C MET A 42 -10.12 -12.13 -20.08
N GLN A 43 -10.30 -11.66 -21.30
CA GLN A 43 -11.61 -11.49 -21.92
C GLN A 43 -12.51 -10.57 -21.03
N ASP A 44 -13.56 -11.10 -20.41
CA ASP A 44 -14.47 -10.37 -19.52
C ASP A 44 -14.33 -10.80 -18.05
N GLU A 45 -13.33 -11.61 -17.72
CA GLU A 45 -13.07 -12.08 -16.36
C GLU A 45 -11.90 -11.34 -15.71
N ILE A 46 -12.05 -11.05 -14.41
CA ILE A 46 -11.07 -10.36 -13.60
C ILE A 46 -10.42 -11.35 -12.65
N PHE A 47 -9.12 -11.51 -12.77
CA PHE A 47 -8.30 -12.29 -11.85
C PHE A 47 -7.61 -11.37 -10.86
N VAL A 48 -7.59 -11.76 -9.58
CA VAL A 48 -6.94 -11.04 -8.50
C VAL A 48 -6.06 -12.00 -7.71
N GLY A 49 -4.91 -11.55 -7.29
CA GLY A 49 -4.02 -12.34 -6.46
C GLY A 49 -3.01 -13.16 -7.25
N GLN A 50 -2.75 -14.39 -6.83
CA GLN A 50 -1.67 -15.22 -7.38
C GLN A 50 -1.86 -15.54 -8.87
N SER A 51 -3.08 -15.85 -9.29
CA SER A 51 -3.38 -16.10 -10.71
C SER A 51 -3.10 -14.87 -11.59
N ALA A 52 -3.43 -13.66 -11.10
CA ALA A 52 -3.12 -12.42 -11.78
C ALA A 52 -1.60 -12.15 -11.83
N LYS A 53 -0.89 -12.43 -10.72
CA LYS A 53 0.57 -12.26 -10.65
C LYS A 53 1.29 -13.14 -11.66
N GLU A 54 0.94 -14.43 -11.72
CA GLU A 54 1.55 -15.37 -12.68
C GLU A 54 1.23 -15.00 -14.14
N ARG A 55 -0.01 -14.55 -14.40
CA ARG A 55 -0.36 -14.03 -15.74
C ARG A 55 0.45 -12.81 -16.13
N GLY A 56 0.84 -11.98 -15.18
CA GLY A 56 1.69 -10.81 -15.43
C GLY A 56 3.04 -11.13 -16.05
N LEU A 57 3.52 -12.36 -15.93
CA LEU A 57 4.77 -12.82 -16.54
C LEU A 57 4.68 -12.97 -18.07
N THR A 58 3.50 -13.30 -18.58
CA THR A 58 3.25 -13.57 -20.01
C THR A 58 2.28 -12.56 -20.64
N HIS A 59 1.48 -11.87 -19.83
CA HIS A 59 0.43 -10.94 -20.26
C HIS A 59 0.52 -9.61 -19.47
N GLY A 60 1.70 -8.99 -19.52
CA GLY A 60 1.98 -7.75 -18.76
C GLY A 60 1.03 -6.60 -19.13
N SER A 61 0.66 -6.45 -20.41
CA SER A 61 -0.29 -5.41 -20.88
C SER A 61 -1.73 -5.60 -20.39
N GLU A 62 -2.07 -6.79 -19.89
CA GLU A 62 -3.38 -7.12 -19.32
C GLU A 62 -3.36 -7.18 -17.78
N THR A 63 -2.23 -6.81 -17.15
CA THR A 63 -2.01 -6.97 -15.72
C THR A 63 -1.52 -5.67 -15.07
N ALA A 64 -2.07 -5.34 -13.91
CA ALA A 64 -1.65 -4.19 -13.09
C ALA A 64 -1.18 -4.63 -11.71
N ALA A 65 -0.07 -4.06 -11.28
CA ALA A 65 0.51 -4.22 -9.94
C ALA A 65 0.95 -2.86 -9.38
N SER A 66 1.28 -2.80 -8.09
CA SER A 66 1.80 -1.61 -7.38
C SER A 66 0.95 -0.34 -7.55
N PHE A 67 -0.34 -0.49 -7.88
CA PHE A 67 -1.24 0.63 -8.13
C PHE A 67 -1.60 1.42 -6.86
N LYS A 68 -1.44 0.86 -5.67
CA LYS A 68 -1.63 1.57 -4.39
C LYS A 68 -0.73 2.82 -4.28
N ARG A 69 0.47 2.80 -4.87
CA ARG A 69 1.39 3.97 -4.93
C ARG A 69 0.77 5.18 -5.65
N PHE A 70 -0.24 4.96 -6.49
CA PHE A 70 -0.89 6.00 -7.29
C PHE A 70 -2.31 6.32 -6.80
N MET A 71 -2.69 5.87 -5.60
CA MET A 71 -3.92 6.32 -4.94
C MET A 71 -3.91 7.85 -4.80
N GLY A 72 -5.05 8.49 -4.93
CA GLY A 72 -5.18 9.95 -4.91
C GLY A 72 -4.75 10.65 -6.20
N THR A 73 -4.35 9.91 -7.25
CA THR A 73 -3.91 10.46 -8.54
C THR A 73 -4.92 10.15 -9.66
N LYS A 74 -4.74 10.83 -10.80
CA LYS A 74 -5.54 10.60 -12.02
C LYS A 74 -4.94 9.55 -12.97
N LYS A 75 -3.99 8.73 -12.49
CA LYS A 75 -3.38 7.68 -13.30
C LYS A 75 -4.44 6.69 -13.76
N LYS A 76 -4.30 6.20 -14.98
CA LYS A 76 -5.17 5.18 -15.56
C LYS A 76 -4.34 3.98 -15.99
N TYR A 77 -4.91 2.81 -15.82
CA TYR A 77 -4.35 1.53 -16.24
C TYR A 77 -5.25 0.94 -17.32
N GLN A 78 -4.69 0.69 -18.48
CA GLN A 78 -5.41 -0.02 -19.54
C GLN A 78 -5.06 -1.50 -19.47
N LEU A 79 -6.05 -2.34 -19.20
CA LEU A 79 -5.93 -3.79 -19.12
C LEU A 79 -6.83 -4.40 -20.21
N GLY A 80 -6.21 -4.81 -21.29
CA GLY A 80 -6.95 -5.22 -22.49
C GLY A 80 -7.81 -4.06 -23.04
N SER A 81 -9.13 -4.28 -23.15
CA SER A 81 -10.08 -3.27 -23.60
C SER A 81 -10.60 -2.33 -22.50
N GLN A 82 -10.28 -2.60 -21.24
CA GLN A 82 -10.83 -1.91 -20.08
C GLN A 82 -9.82 -0.91 -19.50
N ILE A 83 -10.34 0.16 -18.91
CA ILE A 83 -9.52 1.21 -18.26
C ILE A 83 -9.93 1.29 -16.79
N PHE A 84 -8.94 1.24 -15.91
CA PHE A 84 -9.12 1.32 -14.47
C PHE A 84 -8.31 2.44 -13.84
N THR A 85 -8.84 3.02 -12.78
CA THR A 85 -8.13 3.88 -11.84
C THR A 85 -7.47 3.05 -10.74
N PRO A 86 -6.48 3.59 -10.01
CA PRO A 86 -5.93 2.92 -8.81
C PRO A 86 -6.99 2.55 -7.77
N THR A 87 -8.02 3.40 -7.62
CA THR A 87 -9.13 3.20 -6.70
C THR A 87 -9.98 1.99 -7.10
N GLU A 88 -10.31 1.85 -8.38
CA GLU A 88 -11.07 0.71 -8.91
C GLU A 88 -10.27 -0.60 -8.80
N LEU A 89 -8.96 -0.58 -9.10
CA LEU A 89 -8.09 -1.75 -8.92
C LEU A 89 -8.01 -2.17 -7.45
N SER A 90 -7.93 -1.20 -6.53
CA SER A 90 -7.96 -1.47 -5.09
C SER A 90 -9.31 -2.02 -4.65
N ALA A 91 -10.41 -1.56 -5.24
CA ALA A 91 -11.75 -2.08 -4.97
C ALA A 91 -11.88 -3.56 -5.40
N LEU A 92 -11.28 -3.94 -6.53
CA LEU A 92 -11.25 -5.34 -6.98
C LEU A 92 -10.47 -6.24 -6.01
N VAL A 93 -9.32 -5.76 -5.50
CA VAL A 93 -8.58 -6.50 -4.46
C VAL A 93 -9.42 -6.63 -3.19
N LEU A 94 -10.02 -5.55 -2.71
CA LEU A 94 -10.88 -5.57 -1.51
C LEU A 94 -12.10 -6.48 -1.69
N LYS A 95 -12.72 -6.50 -2.87
CA LYS A 95 -13.82 -7.38 -3.21
C LYS A 95 -13.41 -8.85 -3.14
N LYS A 96 -12.21 -9.20 -3.64
CA LYS A 96 -11.66 -10.55 -3.55
C LYS A 96 -11.39 -10.95 -2.09
N LEU A 97 -10.75 -10.08 -1.31
CA LEU A 97 -10.46 -10.33 0.10
C LEU A 97 -11.75 -10.54 0.91
N LYS A 98 -12.80 -9.76 0.63
CA LYS A 98 -14.12 -9.93 1.23
C LYS A 98 -14.70 -11.30 0.90
N GLN A 99 -14.71 -11.70 -0.37
CA GLN A 99 -15.22 -13.00 -0.82
C GLN A 99 -14.48 -14.17 -0.15
N ASP A 100 -13.15 -14.09 -0.07
CA ASP A 100 -12.35 -15.11 0.61
C ASP A 100 -12.67 -15.18 2.12
N ALA A 101 -12.88 -14.01 2.77
CA ALA A 101 -13.27 -13.94 4.17
C ALA A 101 -14.67 -14.51 4.41
N GLU A 102 -15.65 -14.16 3.60
CA GLU A 102 -17.03 -14.68 3.69
C GLU A 102 -17.07 -16.20 3.49
N ALA A 103 -16.30 -16.71 2.51
CA ALA A 103 -16.19 -18.15 2.28
C ALA A 103 -15.54 -18.89 3.45
N TYR A 104 -14.52 -18.31 4.08
CA TYR A 104 -13.82 -18.91 5.21
C TYR A 104 -14.64 -18.87 6.50
N LEU A 105 -15.29 -17.72 6.78
CA LEU A 105 -16.08 -17.52 7.99
C LEU A 105 -17.47 -18.15 7.90
N ASN A 106 -17.94 -18.42 6.69
CA ASN A 106 -19.31 -18.87 6.37
C ASN A 106 -20.37 -17.89 6.91
N GLU A 107 -20.07 -16.59 6.87
CA GLU A 107 -20.97 -15.50 7.23
C GLU A 107 -20.66 -14.23 6.44
N PRO A 108 -21.64 -13.31 6.24
CA PRO A 108 -21.42 -12.08 5.50
C PRO A 108 -20.48 -11.13 6.24
N VAL A 109 -19.64 -10.43 5.46
CA VAL A 109 -18.74 -9.38 5.92
C VAL A 109 -19.24 -8.04 5.40
N GLU A 110 -19.71 -7.18 6.30
CA GLU A 110 -20.23 -5.85 5.96
C GLU A 110 -19.31 -4.72 6.40
N GLU A 111 -18.51 -4.94 7.45
CA GLU A 111 -17.59 -3.94 8.01
C GLU A 111 -16.16 -4.46 8.04
N ALA A 112 -15.21 -3.57 7.73
CA ALA A 112 -13.79 -3.84 7.88
C ALA A 112 -13.03 -2.67 8.49
N ILE A 113 -11.96 -3.00 9.21
CA ILE A 113 -10.87 -2.10 9.56
C ILE A 113 -9.81 -2.22 8.48
N ILE A 114 -9.50 -1.15 7.77
CA ILE A 114 -8.49 -1.16 6.70
C ILE A 114 -7.28 -0.33 7.15
N THR A 115 -6.08 -0.88 6.96
CA THR A 115 -4.85 -0.15 7.25
C THR A 115 -4.41 0.69 6.06
N VAL A 116 -3.78 1.83 6.38
CA VAL A 116 -3.18 2.72 5.40
C VAL A 116 -1.82 3.18 5.90
N PRO A 117 -0.87 3.51 5.02
CA PRO A 117 0.36 4.18 5.40
C PRO A 117 0.08 5.42 6.24
N ALA A 118 0.90 5.65 7.27
CA ALA A 118 0.71 6.82 8.15
C ALA A 118 0.86 8.12 7.37
N TYR A 119 1.72 8.14 6.37
CA TYR A 119 2.04 9.28 5.50
C TYR A 119 1.11 9.41 4.28
N PHE A 120 -0.09 8.74 4.29
CA PHE A 120 -1.11 8.98 3.28
C PHE A 120 -1.80 10.33 3.50
N ASN A 121 -1.89 11.12 2.43
CA ASN A 121 -2.64 12.37 2.43
C ASN A 121 -4.16 12.12 2.37
N ASP A 122 -4.95 13.18 2.54
CA ASP A 122 -6.42 13.07 2.59
C ASP A 122 -7.03 12.48 1.31
N ARG A 123 -6.44 12.76 0.13
CA ARG A 123 -6.93 12.17 -1.13
C ARG A 123 -6.73 10.65 -1.16
N GLN A 124 -5.55 10.18 -0.75
CA GLN A 124 -5.23 8.75 -0.70
C GLN A 124 -6.12 8.01 0.29
N ARG A 125 -6.40 8.62 1.46
CA ARG A 125 -7.31 8.07 2.48
C ARG A 125 -8.75 8.02 1.96
N THR A 126 -9.23 9.08 1.32
CA THR A 126 -10.58 9.14 0.71
C THR A 126 -10.73 8.10 -0.39
N ASP A 127 -9.75 7.96 -1.28
CA ASP A 127 -9.77 6.95 -2.34
C ASP A 127 -9.77 5.53 -1.76
N THR A 128 -9.08 5.30 -0.63
CA THR A 128 -9.12 4.00 0.05
C THR A 128 -10.52 3.69 0.60
N LYS A 129 -11.19 4.67 1.24
CA LYS A 129 -12.60 4.52 1.68
C LYS A 129 -13.54 4.30 0.50
N LEU A 130 -13.32 5.01 -0.61
CA LEU A 130 -14.10 4.86 -1.83
C LEU A 130 -13.92 3.47 -2.44
N ALA A 131 -12.70 2.96 -2.50
CA ALA A 131 -12.40 1.59 -2.96
C ALA A 131 -13.14 0.54 -2.10
N ALA A 132 -13.16 0.73 -0.78
CA ALA A 132 -13.90 -0.14 0.13
C ALA A 132 -15.42 -0.09 -0.12
N LYS A 133 -15.98 1.12 -0.32
CA LYS A 133 -17.39 1.31 -0.67
C LYS A 133 -17.74 0.61 -1.99
N MET A 134 -16.88 0.71 -3.01
CA MET A 134 -17.03 0.03 -4.30
C MET A 134 -16.95 -1.51 -4.15
N ALA A 135 -16.19 -2.01 -3.17
CA ALA A 135 -16.15 -3.43 -2.82
C ALA A 135 -17.34 -3.90 -1.97
N GLY A 136 -18.25 -3.01 -1.62
CA GLY A 136 -19.40 -3.30 -0.73
C GLY A 136 -18.96 -3.54 0.72
N ILE A 137 -17.91 -2.85 1.19
CA ILE A 137 -17.39 -2.90 2.55
C ILE A 137 -17.64 -1.54 3.22
N HIS A 138 -18.27 -1.54 4.38
CA HIS A 138 -18.33 -0.36 5.23
C HIS A 138 -17.03 -0.18 6.00
N VAL A 139 -16.45 1.02 5.93
CA VAL A 139 -15.25 1.38 6.69
C VAL A 139 -15.55 2.63 7.50
N GLU A 140 -15.75 2.43 8.79
CA GLU A 140 -15.95 3.56 9.71
C GLU A 140 -14.64 4.31 9.93
N ARG A 141 -13.55 3.56 10.17
CA ARG A 141 -12.22 4.13 10.44
C ARG A 141 -11.14 3.40 9.66
N LEU A 142 -10.24 4.18 9.06
CA LEU A 142 -8.92 3.71 8.61
C LEU A 142 -7.96 3.78 9.81
N ILE A 143 -7.09 2.81 9.95
CA ILE A 143 -6.02 2.85 10.95
C ILE A 143 -4.65 2.93 10.26
N ASN A 144 -3.71 3.61 10.89
CA ASN A 144 -2.37 3.70 10.34
C ASN A 144 -1.60 2.38 10.52
N GLU A 145 -0.82 1.98 9.51
CA GLU A 145 -0.01 0.75 9.53
C GLU A 145 0.91 0.68 10.77
N PRO A 146 1.63 1.75 11.18
CA PRO A 146 2.44 1.72 12.40
C PRO A 146 1.61 1.57 13.69
N SER A 147 0.41 2.16 13.76
CA SER A 147 -0.48 1.96 14.91
C SER A 147 -0.91 0.49 15.02
N ALA A 148 -1.25 -0.14 13.88
CA ALA A 148 -1.56 -1.56 13.84
C ALA A 148 -0.36 -2.42 14.24
N ALA A 149 0.84 -2.08 13.78
CA ALA A 149 2.07 -2.77 14.12
C ALA A 149 2.38 -2.69 15.62
N ALA A 150 2.29 -1.49 16.21
CA ALA A 150 2.49 -1.26 17.64
C ALA A 150 1.47 -2.03 18.50
N LEU A 151 0.19 -2.05 18.06
CA LEU A 151 -0.87 -2.81 18.72
C LEU A 151 -0.58 -4.32 18.72
N ALA A 152 -0.11 -4.85 17.59
CA ALA A 152 0.28 -6.25 17.47
C ALA A 152 1.50 -6.58 18.34
N TYR A 153 2.51 -5.69 18.35
CA TYR A 153 3.71 -5.82 19.16
C TYR A 153 3.40 -5.83 20.66
N GLN A 154 2.68 -4.82 21.14
CA GLN A 154 2.29 -4.69 22.55
C GLN A 154 1.47 -5.91 23.02
N THR A 155 0.54 -6.39 22.15
CA THR A 155 -0.27 -7.56 22.48
C THR A 155 0.58 -8.83 22.57
N ALA A 156 1.61 -8.97 21.73
CA ALA A 156 2.48 -10.16 21.72
C ALA A 156 3.45 -10.20 22.90
N ARG A 157 3.96 -9.05 23.36
CA ARG A 157 4.94 -8.96 24.46
C ARG A 157 4.33 -8.73 25.83
N ASN A 158 3.06 -8.38 25.89
CA ASN A 158 2.38 -7.98 27.14
C ASN A 158 3.13 -6.85 27.88
N GLN A 159 3.70 -5.92 27.10
CA GLN A 159 4.50 -4.80 27.58
C GLN A 159 3.60 -3.59 27.72
N GLU A 160 3.63 -2.92 28.88
CA GLU A 160 2.69 -1.86 29.20
C GLU A 160 3.18 -0.50 28.71
N ASP A 161 4.45 -0.18 28.93
CA ASP A 161 5.04 1.12 28.60
C ASP A 161 6.26 0.95 27.70
N ALA A 162 6.31 1.66 26.58
CA ALA A 162 7.45 1.69 25.67
C ALA A 162 7.37 2.84 24.66
N VAL A 163 8.50 3.41 24.30
CA VAL A 163 8.66 4.31 23.16
C VAL A 163 9.25 3.49 22.00
N LEU A 164 8.51 3.39 20.93
CA LEU A 164 8.83 2.55 19.78
C LEU A 164 9.13 3.42 18.56
N LEU A 165 10.17 3.07 17.81
CA LEU A 165 10.33 3.54 16.44
C LEU A 165 9.83 2.44 15.52
N VAL A 166 8.72 2.67 14.84
CA VAL A 166 8.17 1.73 13.86
C VAL A 166 8.62 2.15 12.47
N LEU A 167 9.37 1.28 11.81
CA LEU A 167 9.86 1.45 10.45
C LEU A 167 9.11 0.45 9.55
N ASP A 168 8.16 0.94 8.79
CA ASP A 168 7.42 0.14 7.80
C ASP A 168 8.02 0.36 6.42
N PHE A 169 8.85 -0.60 6.00
CA PHE A 169 9.47 -0.61 4.69
C PHE A 169 8.80 -1.68 3.84
N GLY A 170 7.77 -1.25 3.14
CA GLY A 170 6.94 -2.08 2.27
C GLY A 170 7.52 -2.24 0.86
N GLY A 171 6.70 -2.74 -0.07
CA GLY A 171 7.09 -2.83 -1.48
C GLY A 171 7.15 -1.48 -2.17
N GLY A 172 6.29 -0.52 -1.79
CA GLY A 172 6.14 0.75 -2.50
C GLY A 172 6.18 2.01 -1.64
N THR A 173 6.16 1.87 -0.32
CA THR A 173 6.15 2.98 0.64
C THR A 173 7.13 2.73 1.76
N LEU A 174 7.64 3.80 2.34
CA LEU A 174 8.40 3.82 3.57
C LEU A 174 7.72 4.76 4.54
N ASP A 175 7.31 4.24 5.69
CA ASP A 175 6.74 4.99 6.79
C ASP A 175 7.58 4.81 8.06
N ILE A 176 7.86 5.90 8.75
CA ILE A 176 8.59 5.91 10.01
C ILE A 176 7.75 6.66 11.03
N SER A 177 7.48 6.03 12.16
CA SER A 177 6.64 6.60 13.21
C SER A 177 7.27 6.40 14.57
N VAL A 178 7.23 7.45 15.39
CA VAL A 178 7.50 7.36 16.83
C VAL A 178 6.16 7.09 17.51
N VAL A 179 6.08 6.01 18.24
CA VAL A 179 4.85 5.53 18.89
C VAL A 179 5.12 5.37 20.39
N GLU A 180 4.36 6.05 21.21
CA GLU A 180 4.37 5.86 22.65
C GLU A 180 3.25 4.90 23.06
N CYS A 181 3.62 3.87 23.79
CA CYS A 181 2.69 2.93 24.39
C CYS A 181 2.70 3.18 25.91
N PHE A 182 1.57 3.51 26.48
CA PHE A 182 1.42 3.73 27.90
C PHE A 182 0.12 3.07 28.41
N GLU A 183 0.23 2.11 29.31
CA GLU A 183 -0.91 1.31 29.79
C GLU A 183 -1.72 0.70 28.61
N ASN A 184 -2.95 1.19 28.43
CA ASN A 184 -3.86 0.75 27.34
C ASN A 184 -3.95 1.76 26.19
N VAL A 185 -3.09 2.77 26.15
CA VAL A 185 -3.07 3.82 25.13
C VAL A 185 -1.88 3.61 24.20
N ILE A 186 -2.15 3.67 22.92
CA ILE A 186 -1.14 3.72 21.86
C ILE A 186 -1.26 5.08 21.20
N GLU A 187 -0.25 5.91 21.33
CA GLU A 187 -0.23 7.26 20.80
C GLU A 187 0.89 7.40 19.76
N ILE A 188 0.54 7.90 18.58
CA ILE A 188 1.53 8.30 17.59
C ILE A 188 1.97 9.72 17.93
N GLU A 189 3.27 9.88 18.20
CA GLU A 189 3.88 11.18 18.50
C GLU A 189 4.27 11.93 17.23
N ALA A 190 4.83 11.21 16.26
CA ALA A 190 5.21 11.78 14.97
C ALA A 190 5.27 10.72 13.88
N VAL A 191 5.02 11.18 12.66
CA VAL A 191 5.19 10.38 11.43
C VAL A 191 6.06 11.13 10.43
N SER A 192 6.86 10.39 9.69
CA SER A 192 7.52 10.85 8.48
C SER A 192 7.54 9.70 7.46
N GLY A 193 7.65 9.98 6.18
CA GLY A 193 7.60 8.89 5.21
C GLY A 193 7.83 9.35 3.77
N ASP A 194 7.84 8.36 2.89
CA ASP A 194 7.93 8.55 1.45
C ASP A 194 7.01 7.55 0.74
N ASN A 195 5.97 8.06 0.08
CA ASN A 195 4.95 7.24 -0.60
C ASN A 195 5.45 6.63 -1.93
N HIS A 196 6.70 6.91 -2.31
CA HIS A 196 7.31 6.46 -3.56
C HIS A 196 8.67 5.78 -3.33
N LEU A 197 8.91 5.28 -2.11
CA LEU A 197 10.12 4.56 -1.75
C LEU A 197 9.78 3.21 -1.13
N GLY A 198 10.28 2.12 -1.73
CA GLY A 198 9.98 0.77 -1.25
C GLY A 198 10.90 -0.28 -1.88
N GLY A 199 10.56 -1.54 -1.69
CA GLY A 199 11.27 -2.69 -2.26
C GLY A 199 11.29 -2.68 -3.78
N ASP A 200 10.24 -2.13 -4.42
CA ASP A 200 10.16 -1.98 -5.88
C ASP A 200 11.28 -1.06 -6.41
N ASP A 201 11.75 -0.09 -5.61
CA ASP A 201 12.84 0.80 -5.98
C ASP A 201 14.19 0.08 -5.90
N VAL A 202 14.37 -0.81 -4.93
CA VAL A 202 15.53 -1.72 -4.87
C VAL A 202 15.55 -2.64 -6.08
N ASP A 203 14.38 -3.19 -6.47
CA ASP A 203 14.26 -4.04 -7.66
C ASP A 203 14.60 -3.29 -8.95
N GLN A 204 14.20 -2.03 -9.07
CA GLN A 204 14.56 -1.19 -10.22
C GLN A 204 16.06 -0.90 -10.29
N LEU A 205 16.70 -0.61 -9.15
CA LEU A 205 18.14 -0.38 -9.10
C LEU A 205 18.91 -1.65 -9.48
N LEU A 206 18.49 -2.80 -8.95
CA LEU A 206 19.09 -4.09 -9.26
C LEU A 206 18.90 -4.46 -10.74
N TYR A 207 17.70 -4.26 -11.28
CA TYR A 207 17.42 -4.50 -12.71
C TYR A 207 18.28 -3.62 -13.61
N LYS A 208 18.41 -2.35 -13.29
CA LYS A 208 19.23 -1.41 -14.06
C LYS A 208 20.71 -1.81 -14.04
N ASP A 209 21.25 -2.12 -12.87
CA ASP A 209 22.63 -2.57 -12.71
C ASP A 209 22.91 -3.87 -13.49
N PHE A 210 21.97 -4.83 -13.42
CA PHE A 210 22.06 -6.09 -14.14
C PHE A 210 22.06 -5.88 -15.68
N MET A 211 21.17 -5.02 -16.18
CA MET A 211 21.11 -4.67 -17.60
C MET A 211 22.35 -3.91 -18.09
N GLU A 212 22.96 -3.08 -17.25
CA GLU A 212 24.21 -2.37 -17.58
C GLU A 212 25.42 -3.32 -17.67
N LYS A 213 25.44 -4.39 -16.85
CA LYS A 213 26.49 -5.42 -16.86
C LYS A 213 26.35 -6.40 -18.03
N HIS A 214 25.13 -6.64 -18.50
CA HIS A 214 24.81 -7.69 -19.47
C HIS A 214 24.23 -7.10 -20.76
N SER A 215 25.09 -6.60 -21.64
CA SER A 215 24.68 -5.98 -22.91
C SER A 215 23.93 -6.93 -23.86
N GLU A 216 24.10 -8.24 -23.72
CA GLU A 216 23.40 -9.28 -24.46
C GLU A 216 21.90 -9.30 -24.19
N LEU A 217 21.45 -8.73 -23.06
CA LEU A 217 20.04 -8.57 -22.69
C LEU A 217 19.39 -7.29 -23.25
N SER A 218 20.13 -6.47 -23.99
CA SER A 218 19.65 -5.19 -24.53
C SER A 218 18.48 -5.32 -25.53
N LEU A 219 18.22 -6.53 -26.04
CA LEU A 219 17.15 -6.83 -27.00
C LEU A 219 15.92 -7.50 -26.36
N LEU A 220 15.81 -7.48 -25.02
CA LEU A 220 14.61 -7.98 -24.34
C LEU A 220 13.38 -7.17 -24.77
N ASP A 221 12.31 -7.88 -25.13
CA ASP A 221 11.00 -7.27 -25.26
C ASP A 221 10.35 -7.05 -23.89
N GLU A 222 9.12 -6.54 -23.85
CA GLU A 222 8.41 -6.29 -22.59
C GLU A 222 8.26 -7.55 -21.73
N GLU A 223 8.03 -8.69 -22.37
CA GLU A 223 7.85 -9.97 -21.71
C GLU A 223 9.16 -10.48 -21.11
N GLY A 224 10.25 -10.46 -21.87
CA GLY A 224 11.59 -10.80 -21.38
C GLY A 224 12.03 -9.87 -20.25
N ALA A 225 11.77 -8.57 -20.37
CA ALA A 225 12.09 -7.61 -19.31
C ALA A 225 11.27 -7.88 -18.01
N ALA A 226 10.00 -8.26 -18.13
CA ALA A 226 9.16 -8.63 -16.98
C ALA A 226 9.66 -9.91 -16.31
N GLY A 227 10.02 -10.93 -17.10
CA GLY A 227 10.61 -12.18 -16.61
C GLY A 227 11.91 -11.95 -15.85
N LEU A 228 12.84 -11.14 -16.40
CA LEU A 228 14.10 -10.79 -15.74
C LEU A 228 13.85 -10.05 -14.42
N ARG A 229 12.94 -9.05 -14.38
CA ARG A 229 12.59 -8.35 -13.14
C ARG A 229 12.10 -9.31 -12.08
N THR A 230 11.26 -10.28 -12.45
CA THR A 230 10.74 -11.29 -11.52
C THR A 230 11.87 -12.16 -10.98
N ALA A 231 12.75 -12.67 -11.83
CA ALA A 231 13.89 -13.49 -11.42
C ALA A 231 14.82 -12.73 -10.45
N LEU A 232 15.11 -11.46 -10.74
CA LEU A 232 15.93 -10.62 -9.86
C LEU A 232 15.23 -10.31 -8.52
N THR A 233 13.92 -10.06 -8.51
CA THR A 233 13.15 -9.86 -7.28
C THR A 233 13.13 -11.11 -6.42
N GLU A 234 12.93 -12.28 -7.02
CA GLU A 234 12.96 -13.57 -6.32
C GLU A 234 14.34 -13.86 -5.75
N ALA A 235 15.40 -13.65 -6.53
CA ALA A 235 16.78 -13.80 -6.07
C ALA A 235 17.13 -12.83 -4.93
N LYS A 236 16.73 -11.56 -5.03
CA LYS A 236 16.86 -10.58 -3.93
C LYS A 236 16.20 -11.08 -2.64
N CYS A 237 14.99 -11.62 -2.74
CA CYS A 237 14.25 -12.17 -1.58
C CYS A 237 14.90 -13.45 -1.03
N ALA A 238 15.38 -14.32 -1.92
CA ALA A 238 16.02 -15.59 -1.56
C ALA A 238 17.43 -15.41 -0.98
N LEU A 239 18.12 -14.33 -1.33
CA LEU A 239 19.47 -14.04 -0.81
C LEU A 239 19.51 -14.02 0.72
N GLY A 240 18.46 -13.48 1.38
CA GLY A 240 18.35 -13.51 2.84
C GLY A 240 19.60 -12.96 3.52
N LYS A 241 20.28 -13.81 4.31
CA LYS A 241 21.55 -13.49 5.01
C LYS A 241 22.79 -14.08 4.30
N GLN A 242 22.63 -14.72 3.15
CA GLN A 242 23.74 -15.26 2.39
C GLN A 242 24.57 -14.12 1.78
N ASP A 243 25.86 -14.32 1.63
CA ASP A 243 26.74 -13.31 1.04
C ASP A 243 26.45 -13.08 -0.44
N LYS A 244 26.10 -14.14 -1.16
CA LYS A 244 25.78 -14.10 -2.58
C LYS A 244 24.79 -15.18 -2.98
N LEU A 245 24.03 -14.92 -4.05
CA LEU A 245 23.12 -15.87 -4.69
C LEU A 245 23.33 -15.79 -6.22
N MET A 246 23.41 -16.92 -6.89
CA MET A 246 23.51 -16.97 -8.35
C MET A 246 22.13 -16.77 -8.97
N VAL A 247 22.08 -15.92 -10.00
CA VAL A 247 20.90 -15.72 -10.86
C VAL A 247 21.24 -16.23 -12.23
N SER A 248 20.45 -17.16 -12.75
CA SER A 248 20.51 -17.63 -14.12
C SER A 248 19.25 -17.21 -14.83
N TYR A 249 19.38 -16.47 -15.93
CA TYR A 249 18.24 -15.99 -16.72
C TYR A 249 18.44 -16.32 -18.20
N THR A 250 17.46 -17.02 -18.78
CA THR A 250 17.48 -17.43 -20.19
C THR A 250 16.39 -16.71 -20.96
N TYR A 251 16.77 -16.04 -22.07
CA TYR A 251 15.83 -15.45 -23.00
C TYR A 251 16.22 -15.80 -24.45
N GLY A 252 15.33 -16.48 -25.15
CA GLY A 252 15.61 -17.00 -26.49
C GLY A 252 16.71 -18.05 -26.48
N THR A 253 17.87 -17.72 -27.08
CA THR A 253 19.06 -18.56 -27.12
C THR A 253 20.18 -18.06 -26.19
N SER A 254 19.98 -16.96 -25.50
CA SER A 254 20.96 -16.34 -24.64
C SER A 254 20.66 -16.69 -23.18
N THR A 255 21.67 -17.19 -22.46
CA THR A 255 21.63 -17.41 -21.02
C THR A 255 22.68 -16.53 -20.37
N VAL A 256 22.28 -15.80 -19.34
CA VAL A 256 23.14 -14.96 -18.52
C VAL A 256 23.13 -15.52 -17.10
N GLU A 257 24.32 -15.67 -16.54
CA GLU A 257 24.53 -16.11 -15.16
C GLU A 257 25.40 -15.09 -14.44
N ASP A 258 24.92 -14.57 -13.32
CA ASP A 258 25.67 -13.63 -12.48
C ASP A 258 25.25 -13.77 -11.01
N TYR A 259 26.09 -13.26 -10.12
CA TYR A 259 25.80 -13.26 -8.68
C TYR A 259 25.21 -11.94 -8.24
N ILE A 260 24.12 -12.03 -7.46
CA ILE A 260 23.69 -10.92 -6.61
C ILE A 260 24.37 -11.09 -5.25
N THR A 261 25.00 -10.01 -4.76
CA THR A 261 25.72 -10.03 -3.48
C THR A 261 25.14 -9.00 -2.50
N GLN A 262 25.37 -9.23 -1.19
CA GLN A 262 25.01 -8.25 -0.17
C GLN A 262 25.75 -6.91 -0.36
N GLU A 263 27.02 -6.96 -0.78
CA GLU A 263 27.82 -5.76 -1.03
C GLU A 263 27.23 -4.95 -2.19
N GLN A 264 26.86 -5.61 -3.29
CA GLN A 264 26.17 -4.99 -4.42
C GLN A 264 24.84 -4.33 -3.99
N LEU A 265 24.01 -5.05 -3.23
CA LEU A 265 22.75 -4.49 -2.73
C LEU A 265 22.96 -3.30 -1.79
N LEU A 266 23.99 -3.34 -0.96
CA LEU A 266 24.36 -2.23 -0.09
C LEU A 266 24.78 -1.01 -0.91
N GLU A 267 25.67 -1.19 -1.90
CA GLU A 267 26.12 -0.08 -2.76
C GLU A 267 24.96 0.54 -3.54
N LEU A 268 24.13 -0.27 -4.19
CA LEU A 268 22.96 0.19 -4.91
C LEU A 268 21.92 0.85 -3.98
N GLY A 269 21.80 0.34 -2.77
CA GLY A 269 20.85 0.81 -1.75
C GLY A 269 21.29 2.06 -0.99
N LEU A 270 22.53 2.54 -1.11
CA LEU A 270 23.02 3.71 -0.36
C LEU A 270 22.08 4.93 -0.42
N PRO A 271 21.54 5.35 -1.58
CA PRO A 271 20.61 6.48 -1.63
C PRO A 271 19.31 6.21 -0.83
N ILE A 272 18.85 4.95 -0.80
CA ILE A 272 17.67 4.53 -0.03
C ILE A 272 17.99 4.59 1.47
N LEU A 273 19.14 4.08 1.89
CA LEU A 273 19.58 4.09 3.29
C LEU A 273 19.74 5.53 3.83
N GLU A 274 20.31 6.43 3.02
CA GLU A 274 20.39 7.86 3.38
C GLU A 274 18.99 8.50 3.53
N ARG A 275 18.04 8.11 2.69
CA ARG A 275 16.66 8.57 2.81
C ARG A 275 16.01 8.03 4.09
N ILE A 276 16.21 6.75 4.42
CA ILE A 276 15.75 6.15 5.68
C ILE A 276 16.31 6.94 6.86
N ARG A 277 17.62 7.20 6.88
CA ARG A 277 18.28 7.97 7.94
C ARG A 277 17.68 9.36 8.14
N HIS A 278 17.46 10.05 7.02
CA HIS A 278 16.86 11.39 7.06
C HIS A 278 15.44 11.38 7.66
N LEU A 279 14.63 10.42 7.27
CA LEU A 279 13.24 10.27 7.73
C LEU A 279 13.18 9.83 9.20
N CYS A 280 14.07 8.93 9.66
CA CYS A 280 14.20 8.60 11.09
C CYS A 280 14.53 9.84 11.91
N ALA A 281 15.53 10.62 11.50
CA ALA A 281 15.92 11.84 12.17
C ALA A 281 14.80 12.90 12.15
N GLN A 282 13.99 12.94 11.10
CA GLN A 282 12.83 13.84 11.02
C GLN A 282 11.74 13.42 12.01
N ALA A 283 11.33 12.14 12.03
CA ALA A 283 10.32 11.64 12.95
C ALA A 283 10.72 11.88 14.41
N MET A 284 11.96 11.55 14.77
CA MET A 284 12.47 11.78 16.13
C MET A 284 12.50 13.27 16.52
N ARG A 285 12.91 14.17 15.60
CA ARG A 285 12.88 15.62 15.88
C ARG A 285 11.46 16.12 16.09
N ASP A 286 10.51 15.69 15.26
CA ASP A 286 9.12 16.10 15.33
C ASP A 286 8.45 15.58 16.62
N ALA A 287 8.77 14.36 17.05
CA ALA A 287 8.36 13.78 18.33
C ALA A 287 9.13 14.36 19.55
N LYS A 288 10.18 15.16 19.32
CA LYS A 288 11.10 15.64 20.36
C LYS A 288 11.74 14.50 21.16
N CYS A 289 11.86 13.35 20.57
CA CYS A 289 12.41 12.13 21.15
C CYS A 289 13.88 11.98 20.74
N LYS A 290 14.72 11.59 21.69
CA LYS A 290 16.13 11.29 21.44
C LYS A 290 16.30 9.79 21.16
N GLU A 291 17.38 9.45 20.49
CA GLU A 291 17.70 8.06 20.14
C GLU A 291 17.76 7.12 21.36
N ASN A 292 18.27 7.61 22.49
CA ASN A 292 18.36 6.85 23.73
C ASN A 292 17.03 6.72 24.50
N GLU A 293 15.98 7.41 24.08
CA GLU A 293 14.64 7.33 24.65
C GLU A 293 13.78 6.30 23.92
N ILE A 294 14.25 5.78 22.77
CA ILE A 294 13.59 4.70 22.04
C ILE A 294 13.91 3.37 22.69
N ASP A 295 12.91 2.63 23.11
CA ASP A 295 13.06 1.32 23.72
C ASP A 295 13.33 0.22 22.67
N ASP A 296 12.57 0.21 21.59
CA ASP A 296 12.71 -0.77 20.50
C ASP A 296 12.50 -0.14 19.12
N VAL A 297 13.26 -0.62 18.13
CA VAL A 297 13.05 -0.31 16.72
C VAL A 297 12.35 -1.50 16.07
N ILE A 298 11.07 -1.31 15.71
CA ILE A 298 10.24 -2.37 15.12
C ILE A 298 10.28 -2.25 13.60
N MET A 299 10.75 -3.29 12.94
CA MET A 299 10.77 -3.37 11.49
C MET A 299 9.56 -4.15 10.97
N VAL A 300 8.80 -3.51 10.08
CA VAL A 300 7.56 -4.02 9.48
C VAL A 300 7.68 -3.93 7.95
N GLY A 301 6.83 -4.64 7.23
CA GLY A 301 6.86 -4.69 5.78
C GLY A 301 7.86 -5.71 5.23
N GLY A 302 7.62 -6.18 4.00
CA GLY A 302 8.43 -7.22 3.36
C GLY A 302 9.87 -6.80 3.11
N SER A 303 10.09 -5.53 2.73
CA SER A 303 11.43 -5.00 2.40
C SER A 303 12.29 -4.76 3.64
N SER A 304 11.70 -4.69 4.82
CA SER A 304 12.43 -4.65 6.09
C SER A 304 13.21 -5.94 6.41
N GLN A 305 12.91 -7.02 5.67
CA GLN A 305 13.66 -8.28 5.77
C GLN A 305 15.02 -8.24 5.03
N LEU A 306 15.26 -7.24 4.20
CA LEU A 306 16.54 -7.07 3.50
C LEU A 306 17.67 -6.89 4.51
N TYR A 307 18.66 -7.78 4.45
CA TYR A 307 19.73 -7.85 5.44
C TYR A 307 20.55 -6.56 5.53
N PHE A 308 20.85 -5.92 4.40
CA PHE A 308 21.59 -4.66 4.38
C PHE A 308 20.81 -3.52 5.06
N VAL A 309 19.46 -3.53 5.00
CA VAL A 309 18.61 -2.55 5.71
C VAL A 309 18.64 -2.83 7.22
N GLN A 310 18.52 -4.09 7.63
CA GLN A 310 18.58 -4.46 9.05
C GLN A 310 19.91 -4.06 9.68
N ARG A 311 21.01 -4.35 9.00
CA ARG A 311 22.35 -3.95 9.43
C ARG A 311 22.49 -2.44 9.55
N PHE A 312 21.99 -1.70 8.58
CA PHE A 312 22.02 -0.24 8.63
C PHE A 312 21.25 0.31 9.83
N ILE A 313 20.08 -0.22 10.13
CA ILE A 313 19.28 0.19 11.30
C ILE A 313 19.98 -0.19 12.61
N GLU A 314 20.59 -1.39 12.69
CA GLU A 314 21.38 -1.81 13.84
C GLU A 314 22.56 -0.86 14.10
N GLU A 315 23.26 -0.45 13.04
CA GLU A 315 24.37 0.51 13.12
C GLU A 315 23.87 1.93 13.48
N LEU A 316 22.69 2.34 12.98
CA LEU A 316 22.12 3.67 13.22
C LEU A 316 21.68 3.86 14.68
N PHE A 317 21.12 2.82 15.30
CA PHE A 317 20.54 2.88 16.67
C PHE A 317 21.38 2.16 17.72
N ASP A 318 22.56 1.64 17.38
CA ASP A 318 23.45 0.85 18.24
C ASP A 318 22.70 -0.28 18.99
N ARG A 319 21.71 -0.85 18.34
CA ARG A 319 20.90 -1.98 18.84
C ARG A 319 20.26 -2.77 17.69
N PRO A 320 20.11 -4.10 17.86
CA PRO A 320 19.43 -4.90 16.85
C PRO A 320 17.96 -4.52 16.75
N PRO A 321 17.45 -4.30 15.53
CA PRO A 321 16.03 -4.04 15.36
C PRO A 321 15.21 -5.30 15.69
N VAL A 322 13.99 -5.07 16.16
CA VAL A 322 13.02 -6.14 16.37
C VAL A 322 12.36 -6.48 15.04
N VAL A 323 12.84 -7.54 14.43
CA VAL A 323 12.21 -8.14 13.26
C VAL A 323 11.21 -9.17 13.77
N MET A 324 9.93 -8.83 13.76
CA MET A 324 8.90 -9.76 14.21
C MET A 324 8.81 -10.97 13.26
N ASP A 325 8.63 -12.16 13.82
CA ASP A 325 8.35 -13.34 13.01
C ASP A 325 7.21 -13.05 12.02
N LYS A 326 7.53 -13.10 10.72
CA LYS A 326 6.60 -12.81 9.63
C LYS A 326 6.19 -11.31 9.61
N THR A 327 7.16 -10.43 9.42
CA THR A 327 7.02 -8.96 9.32
C THR A 327 5.94 -8.52 8.36
N ASP A 328 5.68 -9.32 7.31
CA ASP A 328 4.62 -9.16 6.33
C ASP A 328 3.19 -9.37 6.87
N LYS A 329 3.02 -9.82 8.14
CA LYS A 329 1.73 -10.17 8.76
C LYS A 329 1.38 -9.35 10.00
N VAL A 330 2.31 -8.52 10.44
CA VAL A 330 2.19 -7.78 11.70
C VAL A 330 1.07 -6.76 11.62
N VAL A 331 1.03 -5.98 10.54
CA VAL A 331 0.02 -4.95 10.28
C VAL A 331 -1.38 -5.59 10.20
N ALA A 332 -1.52 -6.66 9.43
CA ALA A 332 -2.79 -7.38 9.34
C ALA A 332 -3.26 -7.92 10.71
N ARG A 333 -2.34 -8.42 11.54
CA ARG A 333 -2.68 -8.85 12.91
C ARG A 333 -3.17 -7.69 13.75
N GLY A 334 -2.51 -6.53 13.70
CA GLY A 334 -2.96 -5.32 14.39
C GLY A 334 -4.35 -4.88 13.95
N ALA A 335 -4.63 -4.92 12.65
CA ALA A 335 -5.96 -4.63 12.11
C ALA A 335 -7.03 -5.60 12.68
N GLY A 336 -6.72 -6.89 12.79
CA GLY A 336 -7.61 -7.88 13.39
C GLY A 336 -7.82 -7.70 14.89
N ILE A 337 -6.78 -7.28 15.63
CA ILE A 337 -6.92 -6.90 17.05
C ILE A 337 -7.83 -5.69 17.17
N TYR A 338 -7.65 -4.67 16.32
CA TYR A 338 -8.50 -3.48 16.32
C TYR A 338 -9.96 -3.81 15.94
N ALA A 339 -10.18 -4.76 15.02
CA ALA A 339 -11.52 -5.28 14.75
C ALA A 339 -12.15 -5.90 16.01
N GLY A 340 -11.38 -6.61 16.84
CA GLY A 340 -11.81 -7.10 18.15
C GLY A 340 -12.15 -5.99 19.14
N ILE A 341 -11.37 -4.92 19.20
CA ILE A 341 -11.67 -3.71 19.99
C ILE A 341 -13.01 -3.10 19.53
N ARG A 342 -13.20 -2.98 18.23
CA ARG A 342 -14.43 -2.46 17.62
C ARG A 342 -15.64 -3.30 17.95
N MET A 343 -15.50 -4.62 18.00
CA MET A 343 -16.56 -5.55 18.46
C MET A 343 -16.76 -5.51 20.00
N ARG A 344 -15.99 -4.71 20.72
CA ARG A 344 -15.97 -4.66 22.19
C ARG A 344 -15.72 -6.03 22.84
N ALA A 345 -14.80 -6.79 22.25
CA ALA A 345 -14.39 -8.06 22.84
C ALA A 345 -13.86 -7.84 24.27
N ALA A 346 -14.29 -8.67 25.21
CA ALA A 346 -14.09 -8.43 26.64
C ALA A 346 -12.62 -8.26 27.04
N ASP A 347 -11.73 -8.93 26.30
CA ASP A 347 -10.30 -9.01 26.64
C ASP A 347 -9.48 -7.79 26.17
N ILE A 348 -10.03 -6.94 25.28
CA ILE A 348 -9.29 -5.83 24.65
C ILE A 348 -10.08 -4.53 24.47
N LYS A 349 -11.30 -4.46 24.99
CA LYS A 349 -12.23 -3.32 24.78
C LYS A 349 -11.75 -1.97 25.33
N ASP A 350 -10.83 -1.97 26.29
CA ASP A 350 -10.39 -0.77 27.01
C ASP A 350 -9.14 -0.13 26.37
N ARG A 351 -8.64 -0.68 25.26
CA ARG A 351 -7.51 -0.10 24.52
C ARG A 351 -7.93 1.08 23.66
N MET A 352 -7.13 2.12 23.68
CA MET A 352 -7.32 3.34 22.89
C MET A 352 -6.14 3.57 21.96
N MET A 353 -6.42 4.17 20.79
CA MET A 353 -5.41 4.56 19.82
C MET A 353 -5.66 6.00 19.40
N THR A 354 -4.64 6.83 19.49
CA THR A 354 -4.63 8.20 18.99
C THR A 354 -3.66 8.32 17.82
N ASP A 355 -4.02 9.16 16.88
CA ASP A 355 -3.24 9.43 15.67
C ASP A 355 -2.89 10.91 15.58
N VAL A 356 -1.97 11.25 14.69
CA VAL A 356 -1.58 12.63 14.39
C VAL A 356 -1.94 13.02 12.98
N CYS A 357 -2.01 14.33 12.73
CA CYS A 357 -2.16 14.88 11.39
C CYS A 357 -0.83 14.68 10.61
N PRO A 358 -0.79 13.90 9.53
CA PRO A 358 0.47 13.54 8.87
C PRO A 358 1.12 14.72 8.11
N PHE A 359 0.32 15.71 7.73
CA PHE A 359 0.77 16.87 6.97
C PHE A 359 0.18 18.16 7.53
N THR A 360 0.91 19.25 7.38
CA THR A 360 0.40 20.58 7.70
C THR A 360 -0.82 20.91 6.86
N LEU A 361 -1.89 21.36 7.52
CA LEU A 361 -3.08 21.91 6.90
C LEU A 361 -3.08 23.41 7.07
N GLY A 362 -3.29 24.12 5.97
CA GLY A 362 -3.20 25.57 5.98
C GLY A 362 -4.06 26.25 4.92
N THR A 363 -3.96 27.56 4.89
CA THR A 363 -4.65 28.41 3.90
C THR A 363 -3.65 29.30 3.18
N ASN A 364 -4.06 29.80 2.02
CA ASN A 364 -3.25 30.73 1.26
C ASN A 364 -3.35 32.15 1.82
N VAL A 365 -2.20 32.81 1.94
CA VAL A 365 -2.07 34.21 2.35
C VAL A 365 -1.09 34.94 1.44
N VAL A 366 -1.25 36.25 1.34
CA VAL A 366 -0.30 37.14 0.68
C VAL A 366 0.45 37.88 1.78
N TRP A 367 1.76 37.62 1.92
CA TRP A 367 2.61 38.26 2.92
C TRP A 367 3.16 39.60 2.43
N ASP A 368 3.52 39.66 1.13
CA ASP A 368 4.09 40.84 0.50
C ASP A 368 3.30 41.14 -0.78
N LYS A 369 3.07 42.44 -1.04
CA LYS A 369 2.41 42.90 -2.26
C LYS A 369 3.30 42.81 -3.50
N GLU A 370 4.61 42.67 -3.30
CA GLU A 370 5.58 42.52 -4.39
C GLU A 370 5.74 41.06 -4.84
N ASP A 371 5.32 40.07 -4.00
CA ASP A 371 5.27 38.66 -4.37
C ASP A 371 3.82 38.26 -4.68
N ASP A 372 3.53 38.09 -5.95
CA ASP A 372 2.19 37.73 -6.45
C ASP A 372 1.80 36.29 -6.14
N ARG A 373 2.75 35.41 -5.70
CA ARG A 373 2.47 34.04 -5.34
C ARG A 373 1.96 33.95 -3.92
N PRO A 374 0.81 33.30 -3.70
CA PRO A 374 0.30 33.09 -2.35
C PRO A 374 1.16 32.05 -1.60
N HIS A 375 1.48 32.36 -0.35
CA HIS A 375 2.19 31.46 0.57
C HIS A 375 1.21 30.64 1.39
N ILE A 376 1.66 29.48 1.93
CA ILE A 376 0.87 28.73 2.89
C ILE A 376 0.98 29.37 4.29
N CYS A 377 -0.17 29.60 4.92
CA CYS A 377 -0.26 29.94 6.34
C CYS A 377 -0.67 28.65 7.08
N PRO A 378 0.22 28.01 7.86
CA PRO A 378 -0.11 26.82 8.63
C PRO A 378 -1.21 27.11 9.66
N VAL A 379 -2.23 26.27 9.68
CA VAL A 379 -3.31 26.31 10.69
C VAL A 379 -3.19 25.13 11.63
N LEU A 380 -3.20 23.91 11.12
CA LEU A 380 -2.86 22.68 11.85
C LEU A 380 -1.50 22.21 11.35
N GLU A 381 -0.52 22.17 12.22
CA GLU A 381 0.82 21.70 11.86
C GLU A 381 0.86 20.17 11.78
N ARG A 382 1.74 19.62 10.96
CA ARG A 382 1.98 18.17 10.93
C ARG A 382 2.32 17.66 12.34
N ASN A 383 1.97 16.43 12.59
CA ASN A 383 2.16 15.75 13.88
C ASN A 383 1.39 16.39 15.06
N CYS A 384 0.37 17.26 14.79
CA CYS A 384 -0.55 17.63 15.86
C CYS A 384 -1.48 16.45 16.18
N PRO A 385 -1.73 16.14 17.48
CA PRO A 385 -2.58 15.01 17.88
C PRO A 385 -4.04 15.22 17.46
N LEU A 386 -4.73 14.14 17.11
CA LEU A 386 -6.13 14.15 16.70
C LEU A 386 -7.06 13.64 17.82
N PRO A 387 -8.24 14.23 18.02
CA PRO A 387 -8.83 15.33 17.21
C PRO A 387 -8.26 16.70 17.59
N PHE A 388 -8.16 17.60 16.64
CA PHE A 388 -7.65 18.94 16.86
C PHE A 388 -8.45 20.03 16.12
N SER A 389 -8.55 21.21 16.74
CA SER A 389 -9.23 22.36 16.14
C SER A 389 -8.47 23.64 16.45
N LYS A 390 -8.27 24.49 15.41
CA LYS A 390 -7.59 25.77 15.56
C LYS A 390 -8.25 26.85 14.71
N THR A 391 -8.38 28.05 15.26
CA THR A 391 -8.94 29.22 14.60
C THR A 391 -7.85 30.25 14.35
N ILE A 392 -7.83 30.80 13.14
CA ILE A 392 -6.99 31.93 12.75
C ILE A 392 -7.83 33.09 12.27
N GLN A 393 -7.25 34.31 12.28
CA GLN A 393 -7.86 35.52 11.75
C GLN A 393 -7.18 35.88 10.43
N LEU A 394 -7.98 36.07 9.37
CA LEU A 394 -7.53 36.52 8.06
C LEU A 394 -8.16 37.88 7.76
N TYR A 395 -7.47 38.70 6.98
CA TYR A 395 -7.91 40.06 6.62
C TYR A 395 -7.95 40.26 5.10
N THR A 396 -8.78 41.18 4.65
CA THR A 396 -8.85 41.60 3.24
C THR A 396 -7.52 42.19 2.76
N THR A 397 -7.10 41.81 1.54
CA THR A 397 -5.85 42.29 0.91
C THR A 397 -6.08 43.43 -0.07
N GLY A 398 -7.33 43.60 -0.56
CA GLY A 398 -7.72 44.65 -1.51
C GLY A 398 -8.71 45.63 -0.90
N ASP A 399 -8.67 46.90 -1.41
CA ASP A 399 -9.62 47.92 -1.06
C ASP A 399 -11.02 47.57 -1.61
N TYR A 400 -12.03 47.74 -0.77
CA TYR A 400 -13.45 47.52 -1.10
C TYR A 400 -13.76 46.10 -1.60
N GLN A 401 -12.94 45.12 -1.18
CA GLN A 401 -13.17 43.70 -1.47
C GLN A 401 -14.52 43.24 -0.92
N GLU A 402 -15.28 42.46 -1.71
CA GLU A 402 -16.62 41.97 -1.36
C GLU A 402 -16.63 40.50 -0.97
N LEU A 403 -15.64 39.72 -1.46
CA LEU A 403 -15.52 38.28 -1.23
C LEU A 403 -14.10 37.96 -0.80
N MET A 404 -13.96 37.12 0.20
CA MET A 404 -12.69 36.47 0.53
C MET A 404 -12.73 35.02 0.07
N ARG A 405 -11.67 34.59 -0.62
CA ARG A 405 -11.43 33.20 -1.03
C ARG A 405 -10.43 32.60 -0.06
N VAL A 406 -10.85 31.56 0.64
CA VAL A 406 -10.03 30.79 1.57
C VAL A 406 -9.71 29.46 0.90
N GLY A 407 -8.52 29.33 0.36
CA GLY A 407 -8.02 28.06 -0.15
C GLY A 407 -7.63 27.13 1.01
N ILE A 408 -7.83 25.84 0.85
CA ILE A 408 -7.51 24.82 1.84
C ILE A 408 -6.46 23.93 1.22
N TYR A 409 -5.29 23.86 1.87
CA TYR A 409 -4.12 23.18 1.34
C TYR A 409 -3.53 22.22 2.36
N GLN A 410 -2.91 21.15 1.87
CA GLN A 410 -2.19 20.15 2.64
C GLN A 410 -0.77 19.99 2.09
N GLY A 411 0.24 20.12 2.94
CA GLY A 411 1.65 19.91 2.59
C GLY A 411 2.58 20.86 3.31
N GLU A 412 3.89 20.71 3.02
CA GLU A 412 4.98 21.39 3.68
C GLU A 412 5.70 22.42 2.78
N ALA A 413 5.24 22.60 1.54
CA ALA A 413 5.86 23.54 0.62
C ALA A 413 5.52 24.99 0.99
N TYR A 414 6.47 25.89 0.77
CA TYR A 414 6.34 27.30 1.13
C TYR A 414 5.25 28.03 0.33
N TYR A 415 5.14 27.74 -0.96
CA TYR A 415 4.09 28.31 -1.82
C TYR A 415 2.83 27.44 -1.80
N ALA A 416 1.66 28.09 -1.75
CA ALA A 416 0.37 27.40 -1.65
C ALA A 416 0.10 26.48 -2.85
N ASP A 417 0.47 26.91 -4.07
CA ASP A 417 0.27 26.16 -5.32
C ASP A 417 1.18 24.93 -5.49
N GLU A 418 2.19 24.78 -4.65
CA GLU A 418 3.06 23.60 -4.58
C GLU A 418 2.53 22.53 -3.61
N ASN A 419 1.48 22.86 -2.85
CA ASN A 419 0.80 21.96 -1.92
C ASN A 419 -0.45 21.34 -2.54
N VAL A 420 -0.97 20.28 -1.93
CA VAL A 420 -2.20 19.63 -2.37
C VAL A 420 -3.39 20.54 -2.04
N CYS A 421 -4.06 21.08 -3.06
CA CYS A 421 -5.29 21.81 -2.86
C CYS A 421 -6.44 20.84 -2.53
N LEU A 422 -7.03 20.99 -1.33
CA LEU A 422 -8.16 20.18 -0.85
C LEU A 422 -9.51 20.86 -1.18
N GLY A 423 -9.51 22.14 -1.50
CA GLY A 423 -10.71 22.88 -1.85
C GLY A 423 -10.64 24.35 -1.51
N GLU A 424 -11.76 25.03 -1.62
CA GLU A 424 -11.87 26.45 -1.28
C GLU A 424 -13.24 26.79 -0.67
N LEU A 425 -13.25 27.85 0.14
CA LEU A 425 -14.44 28.52 0.66
C LEU A 425 -14.51 29.94 0.14
N LEU A 426 -15.72 30.40 -0.15
CA LEU A 426 -16.01 31.79 -0.49
C LEU A 426 -16.92 32.39 0.57
N ILE A 427 -16.52 33.54 1.14
CA ILE A 427 -17.31 34.22 2.17
C ILE A 427 -17.40 35.71 1.83
N GLY A 428 -18.61 36.27 1.96
CA GLY A 428 -18.86 37.70 1.77
C GLY A 428 -18.25 38.54 2.90
N VAL A 429 -17.73 39.71 2.57
CA VAL A 429 -17.18 40.67 3.55
C VAL A 429 -17.69 42.10 3.23
N ARG A 430 -17.67 42.95 4.24
CA ARG A 430 -18.09 44.37 4.05
C ARG A 430 -17.02 45.11 3.25
N ARG A 431 -17.49 45.99 2.38
CA ARG A 431 -16.62 46.84 1.55
C ARG A 431 -15.91 47.88 2.43
N ARG A 432 -14.63 47.63 2.73
CA ARG A 432 -13.75 48.55 3.48
C ARG A 432 -12.37 48.58 2.83
N LEU A 433 -11.49 49.42 3.35
CA LEU A 433 -10.09 49.46 2.90
C LEU A 433 -9.39 48.14 3.29
N ALA A 434 -8.35 47.81 2.56
CA ALA A 434 -7.52 46.62 2.81
C ALA A 434 -7.08 46.51 4.28
N GLY A 435 -7.17 45.35 4.88
CA GLY A 435 -6.83 45.10 6.27
C GLY A 435 -7.87 45.53 7.30
N GLN A 436 -8.93 46.22 6.93
CA GLN A 436 -9.94 46.69 7.89
C GLN A 436 -11.12 45.74 8.10
N GLU A 437 -11.26 44.73 7.25
CA GLU A 437 -12.27 43.71 7.40
C GLU A 437 -11.60 42.33 7.50
N GLY A 438 -12.10 41.49 8.39
CA GLY A 438 -11.52 40.21 8.65
C GLY A 438 -12.56 39.11 8.80
N ILE A 439 -12.09 37.89 8.68
CA ILE A 439 -12.85 36.65 8.89
C ILE A 439 -12.10 35.74 9.87
N ARG A 440 -12.85 34.97 10.65
CA ARG A 440 -12.29 33.87 11.44
C ARG A 440 -12.39 32.60 10.64
N VAL A 441 -11.29 31.85 10.53
CA VAL A 441 -11.25 30.56 9.83
C VAL A 441 -10.83 29.50 10.84
N THR A 442 -11.69 28.51 11.01
CA THR A 442 -11.48 27.38 11.92
C THR A 442 -11.29 26.12 11.11
N PHE A 443 -10.20 25.41 11.36
CA PHE A 443 -9.93 24.06 10.88
C PHE A 443 -10.18 23.09 12.01
N SER A 444 -11.03 22.09 11.80
CA SER A 444 -11.31 21.02 12.75
C SER A 444 -11.06 19.69 12.08
N TYR A 445 -10.14 18.90 12.62
CA TYR A 445 -9.76 17.59 12.09
C TYR A 445 -10.10 16.52 13.13
N ASP A 446 -10.96 15.59 12.75
CA ASP A 446 -11.46 14.57 13.67
C ASP A 446 -10.58 13.30 13.69
N ILE A 447 -10.90 12.38 14.60
CA ILE A 447 -10.20 11.08 14.74
C ILE A 447 -10.37 10.15 13.54
N ASN A 448 -11.32 10.41 12.66
CA ASN A 448 -11.59 9.62 11.46
C ASN A 448 -10.90 10.19 10.22
N GLY A 449 -10.09 11.24 10.40
CA GLY A 449 -9.42 11.94 9.30
C GLY A 449 -10.38 12.78 8.46
N VAL A 450 -11.43 13.34 9.07
CA VAL A 450 -12.36 14.25 8.39
C VAL A 450 -12.01 15.68 8.75
N LEU A 451 -11.67 16.47 7.73
CA LEU A 451 -11.40 17.91 7.87
C LEU A 451 -12.66 18.73 7.62
N GLN A 452 -13.08 19.49 8.62
CA GLN A 452 -14.09 20.53 8.48
C GLN A 452 -13.41 21.89 8.54
N VAL A 453 -13.72 22.76 7.57
CA VAL A 453 -13.27 24.15 7.57
C VAL A 453 -14.49 25.07 7.64
N GLU A 454 -14.45 26.00 8.56
CA GLU A 454 -15.49 26.99 8.82
C GLU A 454 -14.91 28.39 8.70
N ALA A 455 -15.59 29.26 7.94
CA ALA A 455 -15.26 30.68 7.87
C ALA A 455 -16.43 31.52 8.40
N GLU A 456 -16.16 32.44 9.32
CA GLU A 456 -17.13 33.38 9.91
C GLU A 456 -16.68 34.81 9.66
N ASN A 457 -17.57 35.65 9.12
CA ASN A 457 -17.32 37.08 8.92
C ASN A 457 -17.82 37.95 10.11
N ALA A 458 -17.50 39.22 10.08
CA ALA A 458 -17.91 40.18 11.10
C ALA A 458 -19.43 40.42 11.19
N MET A 459 -20.23 39.88 10.29
CA MET A 459 -21.70 39.89 10.34
C MET A 459 -22.26 38.56 10.89
N HIS A 460 -21.39 37.70 11.45
CA HIS A 460 -21.73 36.35 11.95
C HIS A 460 -22.33 35.42 10.88
N GLN A 461 -22.05 35.70 9.60
CA GLN A 461 -22.36 34.76 8.56
C GLN A 461 -21.29 33.66 8.56
N VAL A 462 -21.72 32.42 8.56
CA VAL A 462 -20.86 31.25 8.62
C VAL A 462 -20.99 30.45 7.33
N VAL A 463 -19.86 30.15 6.72
CA VAL A 463 -19.75 29.21 5.60
C VAL A 463 -18.93 28.02 6.09
N LYS A 464 -19.49 26.82 5.95
CA LYS A 464 -18.82 25.58 6.34
C LYS A 464 -18.59 24.72 5.12
N LYS A 465 -17.45 24.07 5.09
CA LYS A 465 -17.16 23.03 4.11
C LYS A 465 -16.57 21.83 4.83
N LEU A 466 -17.22 20.70 4.65
CA LEU A 466 -16.62 19.42 4.97
C LEU A 466 -15.71 19.08 3.78
N ILE A 467 -14.44 18.88 4.05
CA ILE A 467 -13.50 18.43 3.02
C ILE A 467 -13.65 16.91 2.95
N VAL A 468 -14.63 16.51 2.18
CA VAL A 468 -14.71 15.17 1.62
C VAL A 468 -14.13 15.34 0.23
N ASN A 469 -12.94 14.84 -0.01
CA ASN A 469 -12.35 14.91 -1.34
C ASN A 469 -13.21 14.10 -2.31
N ASP A 470 -14.01 14.79 -3.09
CA ASP A 470 -14.69 14.22 -4.25
C ASP A 470 -13.64 13.98 -5.34
N ALA A 471 -12.82 12.92 -5.17
CA ALA A 471 -11.90 12.48 -6.22
C ALA A 471 -12.69 12.10 -7.48
N LEU A 472 -13.93 11.61 -7.30
CA LEU A 472 -14.90 11.30 -8.35
C LEU A 472 -16.24 11.95 -8.00
N SER A 473 -16.95 12.47 -8.99
CA SER A 473 -18.35 12.92 -8.82
C SER A 473 -19.25 11.72 -8.49
N GLU A 474 -20.41 11.96 -7.87
CA GLU A 474 -21.39 10.88 -7.59
C GLU A 474 -21.74 10.07 -8.86
N LYS A 475 -21.80 10.73 -10.01
CA LYS A 475 -22.05 10.08 -11.29
C LYS A 475 -20.90 9.18 -11.74
N GLU A 476 -19.64 9.62 -11.58
CA GLU A 476 -18.47 8.80 -11.88
C GLU A 476 -18.37 7.61 -10.94
N ILE A 477 -18.73 7.77 -9.67
CA ILE A 477 -18.80 6.68 -8.70
C ILE A 477 -19.86 5.66 -9.13
N GLU A 478 -21.04 6.11 -9.55
CA GLU A 478 -22.12 5.24 -10.01
C GLU A 478 -21.74 4.50 -11.29
N GLU A 479 -21.10 5.18 -12.25
CA GLU A 479 -20.58 4.59 -13.48
C GLU A 479 -19.51 3.52 -13.16
N SER A 480 -18.57 3.81 -12.27
CA SER A 480 -17.55 2.84 -11.82
C SER A 480 -18.17 1.64 -11.10
N LEU A 481 -19.18 1.86 -10.24
CA LEU A 481 -19.90 0.76 -9.57
C LEU A 481 -20.58 -0.17 -10.58
N ILE A 482 -21.28 0.40 -11.56
CA ILE A 482 -21.92 -0.37 -12.63
C ILE A 482 -20.89 -1.17 -13.43
N GLN A 483 -19.75 -0.55 -13.77
CA GLN A 483 -18.66 -1.23 -14.47
C GLN A 483 -18.12 -2.40 -13.64
N LEU A 484 -17.81 -2.17 -12.36
CA LEU A 484 -17.27 -3.20 -11.47
C LEU A 484 -18.27 -4.33 -11.17
N GLU A 485 -19.59 -4.05 -11.17
CA GLU A 485 -20.63 -5.07 -11.01
C GLU A 485 -20.75 -5.97 -12.25
N GLN A 486 -20.50 -5.46 -13.44
CA GLN A 486 -20.52 -6.23 -14.69
C GLN A 486 -19.32 -7.18 -14.80
N LEU A 487 -18.22 -6.90 -14.08
CA LEU A 487 -17.04 -7.74 -14.07
C LEU A 487 -17.26 -8.98 -13.21
N LYS A 488 -17.02 -10.14 -13.82
CA LYS A 488 -17.12 -11.42 -13.13
C LYS A 488 -15.77 -11.82 -12.55
N MET A 489 -15.73 -12.04 -11.25
CA MET A 489 -14.64 -12.77 -10.64
C MET A 489 -14.86 -14.26 -10.85
N PRO A 490 -13.84 -14.99 -11.30
CA PRO A 490 -13.95 -16.41 -11.53
C PRO A 490 -14.19 -17.19 -10.22
N ASP A 491 -14.79 -18.35 -10.35
CA ASP A 491 -14.87 -19.29 -9.24
C ASP A 491 -13.50 -19.93 -8.96
N LYS A 492 -13.41 -20.64 -7.84
CA LYS A 492 -12.16 -21.27 -7.38
C LYS A 492 -11.56 -22.22 -8.43
N GLU A 493 -12.39 -22.97 -9.15
CA GLU A 493 -11.92 -23.91 -10.17
C GLU A 493 -11.32 -23.19 -11.37
N THR A 494 -11.93 -22.08 -11.77
CA THR A 494 -11.43 -21.21 -12.85
C THR A 494 -10.15 -20.46 -12.42
N GLU A 495 -10.05 -20.00 -11.18
CA GLU A 495 -8.81 -19.42 -10.65
C GLU A 495 -7.67 -20.43 -10.65
N GLU A 496 -7.92 -21.66 -10.20
CA GLU A 496 -6.92 -22.73 -10.16
C GLU A 496 -6.46 -23.12 -11.57
N TYR A 497 -7.40 -23.17 -12.53
CA TYR A 497 -7.08 -23.37 -13.94
C TYR A 497 -6.17 -22.26 -14.46
N ALA A 498 -6.55 -20.99 -14.25
CA ALA A 498 -5.80 -19.85 -14.74
C ALA A 498 -4.37 -19.81 -14.16
N LEU A 499 -4.21 -20.15 -12.88
CA LEU A 499 -2.91 -20.25 -12.22
C LEU A 499 -2.03 -21.33 -12.87
N ILE A 500 -2.57 -22.54 -13.06
CA ILE A 500 -1.83 -23.66 -13.67
C ILE A 500 -1.48 -23.32 -15.12
N HIS A 501 -2.42 -22.78 -15.85
CA HIS A 501 -2.23 -22.40 -17.26
C HIS A 501 -1.13 -21.34 -17.40
N ALA A 502 -1.17 -20.27 -16.60
CA ALA A 502 -0.16 -19.22 -16.63
C ALA A 502 1.26 -19.75 -16.29
N LYS A 503 1.36 -20.63 -15.29
CA LYS A 503 2.64 -21.27 -14.94
C LYS A 503 3.17 -22.18 -16.07
N LEU A 504 2.30 -22.93 -16.75
CA LEU A 504 2.69 -23.74 -17.90
C LEU A 504 3.09 -22.87 -19.10
N GLU A 505 2.40 -21.76 -19.36
CA GLU A 505 2.79 -20.82 -20.41
C GLU A 505 4.18 -20.23 -20.15
N TRP A 506 4.42 -19.77 -18.93
CA TRP A 506 5.74 -19.29 -18.55
C TRP A 506 6.82 -20.36 -18.68
N LEU A 507 6.56 -21.59 -18.18
CA LEU A 507 7.47 -22.72 -18.27
C LEU A 507 7.77 -23.09 -19.74
N TYR A 508 6.77 -23.06 -20.60
CA TYR A 508 6.92 -23.31 -22.05
C TYR A 508 7.89 -22.33 -22.70
N GLN A 509 7.85 -21.06 -22.28
CA GLN A 509 8.77 -20.03 -22.78
C GLN A 509 10.21 -20.25 -22.30
N GLN A 510 10.39 -20.78 -21.09
CA GLN A 510 11.72 -21.04 -20.52
C GLN A 510 12.37 -22.34 -21.05
N GLN A 511 11.61 -23.21 -21.68
CA GLN A 511 12.07 -24.53 -22.12
C GLN A 511 12.41 -24.59 -23.63
N THR A 512 13.22 -25.57 -24.01
CA THR A 512 13.54 -25.90 -25.40
C THR A 512 13.40 -27.42 -25.65
N GLY A 513 13.33 -27.84 -26.91
CA GLY A 513 13.38 -29.25 -27.32
C GLY A 513 12.22 -30.09 -26.76
N THR A 514 12.53 -31.26 -26.20
CA THR A 514 11.54 -32.24 -25.75
C THR A 514 10.70 -31.74 -24.58
N ALA A 515 11.32 -31.04 -23.63
CA ALA A 515 10.63 -30.50 -22.46
C ALA A 515 9.58 -29.47 -22.86
N ARG A 516 9.93 -28.57 -23.79
CA ARG A 516 9.00 -27.58 -24.34
C ARG A 516 7.80 -28.24 -25.02
N ASN A 517 8.04 -29.32 -25.80
CA ASN A 517 6.95 -30.07 -26.47
C ASN A 517 6.04 -30.77 -25.45
N GLN A 518 6.58 -31.27 -24.33
CA GLN A 518 5.79 -31.86 -23.27
C GLN A 518 4.90 -30.80 -22.58
N THR A 519 5.45 -29.64 -22.28
CA THR A 519 4.68 -28.52 -21.70
C THR A 519 3.60 -28.03 -22.65
N ALA A 520 3.89 -27.94 -23.97
CA ALA A 520 2.89 -27.64 -24.99
C ALA A 520 1.74 -28.66 -25.01
N GLY A 521 2.07 -29.95 -24.89
CA GLY A 521 1.08 -31.02 -24.78
C GLY A 521 0.19 -30.87 -23.53
N MET A 522 0.78 -30.53 -22.39
CA MET A 522 0.03 -30.29 -21.14
C MET A 522 -0.93 -29.09 -21.29
N LEU A 523 -0.46 -27.96 -21.82
CA LEU A 523 -1.28 -26.79 -22.13
C LEU A 523 -2.47 -27.15 -23.01
N TYR A 524 -2.21 -27.84 -24.12
CA TYR A 524 -3.25 -28.28 -25.05
C TYR A 524 -4.30 -29.18 -24.38
N HIS A 525 -3.86 -30.19 -23.65
CA HIS A 525 -4.76 -31.15 -22.99
C HIS A 525 -5.54 -30.49 -21.83
N LEU A 526 -4.92 -29.61 -21.05
CA LEU A 526 -5.57 -28.90 -19.97
C LEU A 526 -6.71 -28.02 -20.52
N LYS A 527 -6.44 -27.27 -21.59
CA LYS A 527 -7.43 -26.43 -22.26
C LYS A 527 -8.56 -27.25 -22.88
N THR A 528 -8.22 -28.24 -23.71
CA THR A 528 -9.21 -29.02 -24.48
C THR A 528 -10.14 -29.81 -23.58
N THR A 529 -9.61 -30.46 -22.50
CA THR A 529 -10.46 -31.24 -21.59
C THR A 529 -11.42 -30.38 -20.79
N ARG A 530 -11.05 -29.13 -20.50
CA ARG A 530 -11.95 -28.15 -19.88
C ARG A 530 -13.04 -27.69 -20.83
N GLU A 531 -12.68 -27.29 -22.05
CA GLU A 531 -13.63 -26.81 -23.06
C GLU A 531 -14.64 -27.89 -23.50
N GLU A 532 -14.23 -29.14 -23.57
CA GLU A 532 -15.09 -30.26 -23.90
C GLU A 532 -16.00 -30.73 -22.75
N GLY A 533 -15.88 -30.13 -21.57
CA GLY A 533 -16.69 -30.47 -20.39
C GLY A 533 -16.45 -31.89 -19.83
N LYS A 534 -15.33 -32.52 -20.17
CA LYS A 534 -14.95 -33.86 -19.71
C LYS A 534 -14.36 -33.81 -18.29
N HIS A 535 -15.17 -33.50 -17.30
CA HIS A 535 -14.72 -33.20 -15.93
C HIS A 535 -13.76 -34.24 -15.34
N HIS A 536 -14.02 -35.54 -15.49
CA HIS A 536 -13.14 -36.58 -14.95
C HIS A 536 -11.75 -36.57 -15.61
N LEU A 537 -11.67 -36.34 -16.92
CA LEU A 537 -10.42 -36.27 -17.64
C LEU A 537 -9.68 -34.97 -17.32
N TYR A 538 -10.41 -33.87 -17.20
CA TYR A 538 -9.87 -32.57 -16.80
C TYR A 538 -9.21 -32.63 -15.41
N VAL A 539 -9.84 -33.23 -14.40
CA VAL A 539 -9.26 -33.41 -13.07
C VAL A 539 -7.94 -34.19 -13.13
N LYS A 540 -7.90 -35.26 -13.94
CA LYS A 540 -6.67 -36.04 -14.12
C LYS A 540 -5.56 -35.24 -14.79
N VAL A 541 -5.85 -34.54 -15.89
CA VAL A 541 -4.89 -33.71 -16.61
C VAL A 541 -4.39 -32.55 -15.74
N LYS A 542 -5.27 -31.97 -14.91
CA LYS A 542 -4.91 -30.92 -13.96
C LYS A 542 -3.88 -31.41 -12.94
N GLU A 543 -4.06 -32.59 -12.39
CA GLU A 543 -3.08 -33.18 -11.44
C GLU A 543 -1.76 -33.57 -12.12
N GLU A 544 -1.81 -34.08 -13.34
CA GLU A 544 -0.62 -34.34 -14.14
C GLU A 544 0.15 -33.04 -14.46
N ALA A 545 -0.55 -31.96 -14.75
CA ALA A 545 0.03 -30.63 -14.98
C ALA A 545 0.71 -30.09 -13.73
N LYS A 546 0.08 -30.22 -12.55
CA LYS A 546 0.69 -29.82 -11.26
C LYS A 546 1.97 -30.62 -10.98
N GLN A 547 1.94 -31.94 -11.19
CA GLN A 547 3.13 -32.79 -11.01
C GLN A 547 4.25 -32.39 -11.97
N TRP A 548 3.90 -32.08 -13.23
CA TRP A 548 4.86 -31.61 -14.23
C TRP A 548 5.50 -30.29 -13.82
N LEU A 549 4.72 -29.33 -13.32
CA LEU A 549 5.23 -28.07 -12.82
C LEU A 549 6.21 -28.25 -11.65
N VAL A 550 5.91 -29.16 -10.71
CA VAL A 550 6.81 -29.49 -9.59
C VAL A 550 8.09 -30.15 -10.09
N GLN A 551 7.99 -31.10 -11.02
CA GLN A 551 9.18 -31.75 -11.59
C GLN A 551 10.04 -30.78 -12.39
N ALA A 552 9.43 -29.91 -13.17
CA ALA A 552 10.13 -28.94 -13.99
C ALA A 552 10.81 -27.85 -13.14
N SER A 553 10.20 -27.40 -12.04
CA SER A 553 10.87 -26.49 -11.11
C SER A 553 12.07 -27.17 -10.43
N MET A 554 11.96 -28.45 -10.02
CA MET A 554 13.11 -29.21 -9.52
C MET A 554 14.23 -29.36 -10.56
N TYR A 555 13.90 -29.42 -11.86
CA TYR A 555 14.90 -29.46 -12.92
C TYR A 555 15.54 -28.09 -13.18
N LEU A 556 14.79 -27.01 -13.03
CA LEU A 556 15.33 -25.65 -13.09
C LEU A 556 16.20 -25.36 -11.86
N ASP A 557 15.80 -25.85 -10.67
CA ASP A 557 16.56 -25.75 -9.42
C ASP A 557 17.76 -26.70 -9.38
N ALA A 558 17.70 -27.87 -10.07
CA ALA A 558 18.77 -28.89 -10.08
C ALA A 558 19.93 -28.55 -11.04
N PHE A 559 19.85 -27.50 -11.82
CA PHE A 559 20.97 -26.93 -12.59
C PHE A 559 21.79 -25.92 -11.77
N GLU A 560 21.53 -25.76 -10.47
CA GLU A 560 22.50 -25.18 -9.56
C GLU A 560 23.68 -26.17 -9.43
N PRO A 561 24.89 -25.86 -9.89
CA PRO A 561 26.02 -26.72 -9.64
C PRO A 561 26.26 -26.80 -8.13
N GLU A 562 26.22 -28.02 -7.57
CA GLU A 562 26.78 -28.29 -6.24
C GLU A 562 28.23 -27.79 -6.23
N ASN A 563 28.47 -26.60 -5.61
CA ASN A 563 29.63 -26.19 -4.80
C ASN A 563 29.71 -24.68 -4.68
#